data_fad3d642f9011a5a7f31b590a72a2a83
#
_entry.id   fad3d642f9011a5a7f31b590a72a2a83
#
_cell.length_a   1.000
_cell.length_b   1.000
_cell.length_c   1.000
_cell.angle_alpha   90.00
_cell.angle_beta   90.00
_cell.angle_gamma   90.00
#
_symmetry.space_group_name_H-M   'P 1'
#
loop_
_entity.id
_entity.type
_entity.pdbx_description
1 polymer ?
#
loop_
_entity_poly.entity_id
_entity_poly.type
_entity_poly.pdbx_seq_one_letter_code
_entity_poly.pdbx_strand_id
1 'polypeptide(L)'
;MPSLSVVIVSYNTREDLRQCLEALRQSTLAAEVIVVDNASTDGSAEMVRAEFSDVMLIEPGHNTWFCGGNNLGVRAASRDYALLLNPDTIAPPEALRTLADFLDAHPDYAGATLQLRYPDGAIQRTCSRAPSLRYLLLTQTALRWLLPGPRKQAEAQHWYAGWERDRDFDVEAVPGSCVCMRREDLWLDESLRLYFNEDDLARRFPGRKFRFLAAPAILHREKSATRTAFASRLYFADLLTYTLKWHGRDAAALMWLLSRPLAWGIALRWTLKRRASS
;
A
#
# COMPACT_ATOMS: atom_id res chain seq x y z
N MET A 1 -12.91 -22.21 11.17
CA MET A 1 -12.26 -20.96 11.62
C MET A 1 -11.47 -20.41 10.46
N PRO A 2 -11.55 -19.12 10.19
CA PRO A 2 -10.82 -18.54 9.07
C PRO A 2 -9.31 -18.74 9.25
N SER A 3 -8.62 -19.02 8.16
CA SER A 3 -7.17 -19.21 8.13
C SER A 3 -6.50 -18.09 7.33
N LEU A 4 -5.36 -17.56 7.84
CA LEU A 4 -4.73 -16.34 7.33
C LEU A 4 -3.24 -16.52 7.09
N SER A 5 -2.77 -16.09 5.93
CA SER A 5 -1.36 -15.87 5.63
C SER A 5 -1.04 -14.37 5.67
N VAL A 6 0.04 -13.99 6.33
CA VAL A 6 0.56 -12.62 6.34
C VAL A 6 1.76 -12.56 5.41
N VAL A 7 1.72 -11.68 4.42
CA VAL A 7 2.79 -11.44 3.45
C VAL A 7 3.44 -10.10 3.74
N ILE A 8 4.75 -10.09 3.95
CA ILE A 8 5.54 -8.91 4.25
C ILE A 8 6.69 -8.81 3.24
N VAL A 9 6.74 -7.71 2.50
CA VAL A 9 7.85 -7.41 1.59
C VAL A 9 8.83 -6.48 2.29
N SER A 10 10.07 -6.92 2.46
CA SER A 10 11.14 -6.16 3.12
C SER A 10 12.20 -5.71 2.12
N TYR A 11 12.66 -4.46 2.24
CA TYR A 11 13.81 -3.93 1.53
C TYR A 11 14.56 -2.93 2.41
N ASN A 12 15.66 -3.37 3.01
CA ASN A 12 16.47 -2.59 3.94
C ASN A 12 15.65 -2.00 5.11
N THR A 13 14.88 -2.86 5.79
CA THR A 13 14.01 -2.50 6.92
C THR A 13 14.19 -3.41 8.12
N ARG A 14 15.44 -3.88 8.37
CA ARG A 14 15.76 -4.90 9.37
C ARG A 14 15.09 -4.69 10.73
N GLU A 15 15.23 -3.50 11.30
CA GLU A 15 14.72 -3.24 12.65
C GLU A 15 13.20 -3.12 12.69
N ASP A 16 12.60 -2.50 11.67
CA ASP A 16 11.14 -2.42 11.57
C ASP A 16 10.54 -3.80 11.34
N LEU A 17 11.13 -4.60 10.45
CA LEU A 17 10.71 -5.97 10.19
C LEU A 17 10.77 -6.82 11.45
N ARG A 18 11.85 -6.70 12.27
CA ARG A 18 11.96 -7.43 13.55
C ARG A 18 10.79 -7.13 14.46
N GLN A 19 10.49 -5.84 14.67
CA GLN A 19 9.39 -5.41 15.55
C GLN A 19 8.02 -5.81 15.01
N CYS A 20 7.84 -5.79 13.68
CA CYS A 20 6.62 -6.28 13.05
C CYS A 20 6.43 -7.79 13.32
N LEU A 21 7.45 -8.60 13.13
CA LEU A 21 7.41 -10.05 13.38
C LEU A 21 7.20 -10.39 14.86
N GLU A 22 7.83 -9.65 15.77
CA GLU A 22 7.62 -9.79 17.22
C GLU A 22 6.16 -9.49 17.60
N ALA A 23 5.56 -8.46 17.01
CA ALA A 23 4.15 -8.14 17.24
C ALA A 23 3.22 -9.24 16.69
N LEU A 24 3.51 -9.79 15.52
CA LEU A 24 2.72 -10.88 14.93
C LEU A 24 2.76 -12.16 15.76
N ARG A 25 3.85 -12.46 16.47
CA ARG A 25 3.94 -13.58 17.41
C ARG A 25 2.97 -13.46 18.59
N GLN A 26 2.52 -12.23 18.90
CA GLN A 26 1.52 -11.99 19.96
C GLN A 26 0.08 -12.12 19.45
N SER A 27 -0.12 -12.44 18.18
CA SER A 27 -1.46 -12.51 17.60
C SER A 27 -2.33 -13.60 18.22
N THR A 28 -3.59 -13.26 18.46
CA THR A 28 -4.61 -14.23 18.95
C THR A 28 -5.07 -15.21 17.87
N LEU A 29 -4.73 -14.96 16.60
CA LEU A 29 -4.92 -15.87 15.46
C LEU A 29 -3.56 -16.36 15.00
N ALA A 30 -3.32 -17.67 15.10
CA ALA A 30 -2.13 -18.28 14.51
C ALA A 30 -2.16 -18.12 12.99
N ALA A 31 -1.23 -17.34 12.44
CA ALA A 31 -1.12 -17.07 11.01
C ALA A 31 0.12 -17.72 10.43
N GLU A 32 0.06 -18.07 9.15
CA GLU A 32 1.24 -18.35 8.34
C GLU A 32 1.91 -17.01 8.01
N VAL A 33 3.19 -16.84 8.36
CA VAL A 33 3.92 -15.59 8.08
C VAL A 33 4.96 -15.84 6.99
N ILE A 34 4.91 -15.02 5.93
CA ILE A 34 5.78 -15.11 4.77
C ILE A 34 6.48 -13.75 4.60
N VAL A 35 7.80 -13.75 4.68
CA VAL A 35 8.64 -12.58 4.39
C VAL A 35 9.28 -12.76 3.03
N VAL A 36 9.13 -11.76 2.16
CA VAL A 36 9.86 -11.66 0.90
C VAL A 36 10.93 -10.59 1.05
N ASP A 37 12.18 -11.00 1.12
CA ASP A 37 13.32 -10.08 1.21
C ASP A 37 13.75 -9.65 -0.21
N ASN A 38 13.47 -8.42 -0.55
CA ASN A 38 13.71 -7.84 -1.88
C ASN A 38 15.20 -7.49 -2.13
N ALA A 39 16.12 -8.40 -1.80
CA ALA A 39 17.56 -8.23 -1.86
C ALA A 39 18.07 -7.11 -0.94
N SER A 40 17.71 -7.17 0.34
CA SER A 40 18.24 -6.28 1.37
C SER A 40 19.74 -6.46 1.58
N THR A 41 20.41 -5.39 1.97
CA THR A 41 21.86 -5.38 2.27
C THR A 41 22.16 -5.00 3.74
N ASP A 42 21.09 -4.85 4.55
CA ASP A 42 21.16 -4.43 5.96
C ASP A 42 21.14 -5.60 6.96
N GLY A 43 21.18 -6.85 6.47
CA GLY A 43 21.08 -8.05 7.30
C GLY A 43 19.65 -8.44 7.68
N SER A 44 18.62 -7.96 6.93
CA SER A 44 17.22 -8.32 7.15
C SER A 44 16.99 -9.84 7.00
N ALA A 45 17.47 -10.45 5.93
CA ALA A 45 17.30 -11.88 5.66
C ALA A 45 17.97 -12.75 6.72
N GLU A 46 19.20 -12.41 7.10
CA GLU A 46 19.97 -13.10 8.15
C GLU A 46 19.24 -13.03 9.50
N MET A 47 18.69 -11.88 9.85
CA MET A 47 17.90 -11.68 11.06
C MET A 47 16.67 -12.58 11.07
N VAL A 48 15.91 -12.65 9.98
CA VAL A 48 14.73 -13.53 9.88
C VAL A 48 15.13 -15.00 10.08
N ARG A 49 16.19 -15.47 9.42
CA ARG A 49 16.65 -16.86 9.58
C ARG A 49 17.09 -17.19 11.01
N ALA A 50 17.75 -16.25 11.68
CA ALA A 50 18.31 -16.48 13.01
C ALA A 50 17.25 -16.39 14.12
N GLU A 51 16.30 -15.46 14.02
CA GLU A 51 15.40 -15.09 15.11
C GLU A 51 13.94 -15.59 14.89
N PHE A 52 13.55 -15.93 13.64
CA PHE A 52 12.18 -16.26 13.25
C PHE A 52 12.12 -17.53 12.39
N SER A 53 12.52 -18.66 12.95
CA SER A 53 12.58 -19.96 12.24
C SER A 53 11.19 -20.49 11.82
N ASP A 54 10.13 -19.95 12.36
CA ASP A 54 8.72 -20.23 12.05
C ASP A 54 8.19 -19.40 10.87
N VAL A 55 8.96 -18.42 10.38
CA VAL A 55 8.61 -17.56 9.25
C VAL A 55 9.18 -18.14 7.95
N MET A 56 8.33 -18.23 6.94
CA MET A 56 8.78 -18.58 5.58
C MET A 56 9.52 -17.38 4.97
N LEU A 57 10.80 -17.53 4.67
CA LEU A 57 11.61 -16.51 4.02
C LEU A 57 11.78 -16.84 2.52
N ILE A 58 11.44 -15.89 1.66
CA ILE A 58 11.64 -15.95 0.20
C ILE A 58 12.66 -14.88 -0.19
N GLU A 59 13.71 -15.28 -0.90
CA GLU A 59 14.75 -14.40 -1.40
C GLU A 59 14.83 -14.53 -2.93
N PRO A 60 14.23 -13.62 -3.69
CA PRO A 60 14.25 -13.69 -5.15
C PRO A 60 15.63 -13.34 -5.76
N GLY A 61 16.58 -12.89 -4.96
CA GLY A 61 17.94 -12.51 -5.39
C GLY A 61 18.04 -11.14 -6.07
N HIS A 62 16.93 -10.46 -6.26
CA HIS A 62 16.87 -9.10 -6.81
C HIS A 62 15.62 -8.38 -6.29
N ASN A 63 15.58 -7.05 -6.42
CA ASN A 63 14.41 -6.28 -6.01
C ASN A 63 13.26 -6.45 -7.02
N THR A 64 12.22 -7.16 -6.63
CA THR A 64 11.00 -7.42 -7.41
C THR A 64 9.94 -6.32 -7.25
N TRP A 65 10.27 -5.23 -6.59
CA TRP A 65 9.38 -4.14 -6.22
C TRP A 65 8.26 -4.56 -5.28
N PHE A 66 7.34 -3.62 -5.00
CA PHE A 66 6.23 -3.89 -4.10
C PHE A 66 5.28 -4.96 -4.67
N CYS A 67 4.84 -4.80 -5.91
CA CYS A 67 3.86 -5.71 -6.50
C CYS A 67 4.44 -7.12 -6.72
N GLY A 68 5.62 -7.24 -7.31
CA GLY A 68 6.26 -8.53 -7.54
C GLY A 68 6.57 -9.27 -6.25
N GLY A 69 7.09 -8.58 -5.24
CA GLY A 69 7.36 -9.17 -3.92
C GLY A 69 6.10 -9.68 -3.24
N ASN A 70 5.03 -8.88 -3.20
CA ASN A 70 3.76 -9.31 -2.64
C ASN A 70 3.16 -10.49 -3.41
N ASN A 71 3.22 -10.48 -4.74
CA ASN A 71 2.74 -11.60 -5.54
C ASN A 71 3.53 -12.90 -5.31
N LEU A 72 4.85 -12.81 -5.06
CA LEU A 72 5.67 -13.97 -4.66
C LEU A 72 5.17 -14.55 -3.34
N GLY A 73 4.94 -13.70 -2.34
CA GLY A 73 4.40 -14.11 -1.05
C GLY A 73 2.99 -14.69 -1.15
N VAL A 74 2.09 -14.06 -1.90
CA VAL A 74 0.70 -14.55 -2.09
C VAL A 74 0.68 -15.90 -2.82
N ARG A 75 1.58 -16.14 -3.78
CA ARG A 75 1.72 -17.45 -4.43
C ARG A 75 2.18 -18.55 -3.47
N ALA A 76 3.03 -18.22 -2.52
CA ALA A 76 3.52 -19.15 -1.51
C ALA A 76 2.52 -19.37 -0.36
N ALA A 77 1.58 -18.46 -0.18
CA ALA A 77 0.56 -18.52 0.85
C ALA A 77 -0.37 -19.73 0.67
N SER A 78 -0.70 -20.40 1.78
CA SER A 78 -1.50 -21.64 1.78
C SER A 78 -2.89 -21.47 2.43
N ARG A 79 -3.18 -20.33 3.04
CA ARG A 79 -4.41 -20.09 3.78
C ARG A 79 -5.51 -19.48 2.92
N ASP A 80 -6.75 -19.45 3.44
CA ASP A 80 -7.93 -18.96 2.72
C ASP A 80 -7.86 -17.45 2.45
N TYR A 81 -7.31 -16.71 3.42
CA TYR A 81 -7.12 -15.27 3.34
C TYR A 81 -5.64 -14.92 3.29
N ALA A 82 -5.31 -13.81 2.63
CA ALA A 82 -3.97 -13.24 2.64
C ALA A 82 -4.04 -11.76 3.06
N LEU A 83 -3.15 -11.37 3.97
CA LEU A 83 -2.93 -10.01 4.42
C LEU A 83 -1.60 -9.52 3.88
N LEU A 84 -1.61 -8.48 3.04
CA LEU A 84 -0.40 -7.70 2.77
C LEU A 84 -0.18 -6.75 3.93
N LEU A 85 1.00 -6.78 4.52
CA LEU A 85 1.36 -5.96 5.67
C LEU A 85 2.75 -5.35 5.47
N ASN A 86 2.88 -4.05 5.67
CA ASN A 86 4.20 -3.40 5.58
C ASN A 86 5.10 -3.78 6.76
N PRO A 87 6.43 -3.86 6.53
CA PRO A 87 7.39 -4.23 7.59
C PRO A 87 7.51 -3.20 8.72
N ASP A 88 7.09 -1.94 8.51
CA ASP A 88 7.11 -0.86 9.49
C ASP A 88 5.78 -0.68 10.25
N THR A 89 5.02 -1.77 10.39
CA THR A 89 3.76 -1.83 11.13
C THR A 89 3.90 -2.61 12.44
N ILE A 90 3.08 -2.26 13.43
CA ILE A 90 2.92 -3.03 14.67
C ILE A 90 1.44 -3.31 14.85
N ALA A 91 1.06 -4.57 14.62
CA ALA A 91 -0.30 -5.03 14.73
C ALA A 91 -0.60 -5.44 16.18
N PRO A 92 -1.70 -4.97 16.78
CA PRO A 92 -2.14 -5.47 18.09
C PRO A 92 -2.60 -6.93 17.99
N PRO A 93 -2.63 -7.69 19.11
CA PRO A 93 -2.87 -9.14 19.10
C PRO A 93 -4.14 -9.58 18.37
N GLU A 94 -5.20 -8.81 18.45
CA GLU A 94 -6.51 -9.11 17.85
C GLU A 94 -6.65 -8.70 16.37
N ALA A 95 -5.69 -7.97 15.81
CA ALA A 95 -5.79 -7.40 14.47
C ALA A 95 -6.05 -8.44 13.36
N LEU A 96 -5.28 -9.51 13.36
CA LEU A 96 -5.40 -10.58 12.36
C LEU A 96 -6.75 -11.28 12.45
N ARG A 97 -7.19 -11.59 13.68
CA ARG A 97 -8.48 -12.23 13.94
C ARG A 97 -9.62 -11.32 13.45
N THR A 98 -9.59 -10.04 13.78
CA THR A 98 -10.63 -9.08 13.37
C THR A 98 -10.81 -9.03 11.85
N LEU A 99 -9.70 -9.00 11.09
CA LEU A 99 -9.75 -9.01 9.63
C LEU A 99 -10.32 -10.33 9.08
N ALA A 100 -9.84 -11.44 9.58
CA ALA A 100 -10.24 -12.76 9.10
C ALA A 100 -11.70 -13.08 9.44
N ASP A 101 -12.14 -12.82 10.67
CA ASP A 101 -13.53 -13.03 11.10
C ASP A 101 -14.50 -12.13 10.33
N PHE A 102 -14.11 -10.87 10.05
CA PHE A 102 -14.92 -9.98 9.23
C PHE A 102 -15.15 -10.55 7.82
N LEU A 103 -14.08 -10.98 7.14
CA LEU A 103 -14.18 -11.50 5.76
C LEU A 103 -14.90 -12.85 5.67
N ASP A 104 -14.78 -13.68 6.71
CA ASP A 104 -15.50 -14.95 6.81
C ASP A 104 -17.02 -14.71 6.96
N ALA A 105 -17.41 -13.71 7.76
CA ALA A 105 -18.80 -13.33 7.97
C ALA A 105 -19.42 -12.54 6.79
N HIS A 106 -18.60 -11.90 5.92
CA HIS A 106 -19.06 -10.99 4.87
C HIS A 106 -18.46 -11.35 3.50
N PRO A 107 -18.94 -12.41 2.86
CA PRO A 107 -18.42 -12.89 1.57
C PRO A 107 -18.63 -11.92 0.40
N ASP A 108 -19.51 -10.96 0.53
CA ASP A 108 -19.82 -9.91 -0.44
C ASP A 108 -18.75 -8.80 -0.51
N TYR A 109 -17.90 -8.67 0.50
CA TYR A 109 -16.78 -7.71 0.47
C TYR A 109 -15.60 -8.27 -0.32
N ALA A 110 -14.90 -7.38 -1.05
CA ALA A 110 -13.66 -7.72 -1.75
C ALA A 110 -12.49 -7.92 -0.79
N GLY A 111 -12.46 -7.12 0.29
CA GLY A 111 -11.41 -7.17 1.29
C GLY A 111 -11.70 -6.24 2.47
N ALA A 112 -10.78 -6.21 3.42
CA ALA A 112 -10.83 -5.34 4.59
C ALA A 112 -9.47 -4.77 4.94
N THR A 113 -9.47 -3.65 5.66
CA THR A 113 -8.30 -3.03 6.26
C THR A 113 -8.61 -2.53 7.66
N LEU A 114 -7.58 -2.33 8.46
CA LEU A 114 -7.68 -1.70 9.77
C LEU A 114 -7.23 -0.24 9.72
N GLN A 115 -7.68 0.54 10.71
CA GLN A 115 -7.20 1.90 10.92
C GLN A 115 -5.69 1.89 11.11
N LEU A 116 -4.99 2.77 10.41
CA LEU A 116 -3.56 3.00 10.61
C LEU A 116 -3.33 4.28 11.42
N ARG A 117 -2.38 4.24 12.35
CA ARG A 117 -1.98 5.39 13.17
C ARG A 117 -0.48 5.64 13.08
N TYR A 118 -0.11 6.89 13.16
CA TYR A 118 1.27 7.31 13.36
C TYR A 118 1.75 6.99 14.78
N PRO A 119 3.07 6.97 15.05
CA PRO A 119 3.61 6.76 16.41
C PRO A 119 3.15 7.77 17.46
N ASP A 120 2.75 8.96 17.05
CA ASP A 120 2.16 10.00 17.91
C ASP A 120 0.68 9.80 18.21
N GLY A 121 0.08 8.72 17.68
CA GLY A 121 -1.32 8.37 17.85
C GLY A 121 -2.27 9.03 16.83
N ALA A 122 -1.79 9.94 15.98
CA ALA A 122 -2.64 10.55 14.95
C ALA A 122 -3.12 9.51 13.93
N ILE A 123 -4.37 9.63 13.51
CA ILE A 123 -4.95 8.74 12.50
C ILE A 123 -4.35 9.06 11.12
N GLN A 124 -3.89 8.04 10.41
CA GLN A 124 -3.43 8.19 9.03
C GLN A 124 -4.61 8.33 8.08
N ARG A 125 -4.52 9.30 7.18
CA ARG A 125 -5.52 9.51 6.14
C ARG A 125 -5.36 8.47 5.03
N THR A 126 -5.78 7.26 5.31
CA THR A 126 -5.83 6.14 4.35
C THR A 126 -7.24 5.96 3.81
N CYS A 127 -7.40 5.06 2.85
CA CYS A 127 -8.63 4.69 2.18
C CYS A 127 -9.27 5.84 1.39
N SER A 128 -9.57 5.57 0.16
CA SER A 128 -10.08 6.56 -0.79
C SER A 128 -11.09 5.95 -1.75
N ARG A 129 -11.62 6.76 -2.64
CA ARG A 129 -12.23 6.28 -3.88
C ARG A 129 -11.14 5.91 -4.87
N ALA A 130 -11.44 5.00 -5.80
CA ALA A 130 -10.58 4.79 -6.96
C ALA A 130 -10.40 6.11 -7.73
N PRO A 131 -9.17 6.51 -8.09
CA PRO A 131 -8.90 7.82 -8.66
C PRO A 131 -9.63 8.04 -9.99
N SER A 132 -10.49 9.05 -10.06
CA SER A 132 -11.09 9.48 -11.31
C SER A 132 -10.07 10.24 -12.16
N LEU A 133 -10.26 10.28 -13.49
CA LEU A 133 -9.41 11.08 -14.38
C LEU A 133 -9.39 12.56 -13.97
N ARG A 134 -10.56 13.10 -13.56
CA ARG A 134 -10.65 14.47 -13.06
C ARG A 134 -9.76 14.69 -11.84
N TYR A 135 -9.78 13.78 -10.86
CA TYR A 135 -8.94 13.85 -9.68
C TYR A 135 -7.45 13.82 -10.07
N LEU A 136 -7.05 12.87 -10.91
CA LEU A 136 -5.67 12.74 -11.34
C LEU A 136 -5.18 13.99 -12.08
N LEU A 137 -5.94 14.52 -13.03
CA LEU A 137 -5.59 15.75 -13.76
C LEU A 137 -5.44 16.95 -12.83
N LEU A 138 -6.37 17.14 -11.89
CA LEU A 138 -6.36 18.29 -10.98
C LEU A 138 -5.32 18.21 -9.88
N THR A 139 -4.82 17.01 -9.54
CA THR A 139 -3.89 16.82 -8.42
C THR A 139 -2.47 16.48 -8.88
N GLN A 140 -2.31 15.78 -10.01
CA GLN A 140 -1.04 15.23 -10.47
C GLN A 140 -0.44 15.99 -11.68
N THR A 141 -1.04 17.10 -12.05
CA THR A 141 -0.56 17.92 -13.18
C THR A 141 -0.43 19.41 -12.79
N ALA A 142 0.04 20.24 -13.75
CA ALA A 142 0.11 21.70 -13.57
C ALA A 142 -1.26 22.35 -13.30
N LEU A 143 -2.38 21.70 -13.65
CA LEU A 143 -3.73 22.18 -13.38
C LEU A 143 -3.99 22.39 -11.88
N ARG A 144 -3.22 21.73 -11.01
CA ARG A 144 -3.30 21.91 -9.54
C ARG A 144 -3.08 23.36 -9.08
N TRP A 145 -2.30 24.11 -9.84
CA TRP A 145 -2.01 25.52 -9.54
C TRP A 145 -3.02 26.48 -10.19
N LEU A 146 -3.55 26.09 -11.34
CA LEU A 146 -4.47 26.92 -12.13
C LEU A 146 -5.92 26.81 -11.66
N LEU A 147 -6.30 25.67 -11.09
CA LEU A 147 -7.67 25.32 -10.72
C LEU A 147 -7.81 24.90 -9.25
N PRO A 148 -7.47 25.78 -8.28
CA PRO A 148 -7.44 25.39 -6.86
C PRO A 148 -8.83 25.01 -6.31
N GLY A 149 -9.91 25.67 -6.74
CA GLY A 149 -11.27 25.34 -6.33
C GLY A 149 -11.75 23.96 -6.81
N PRO A 150 -11.72 23.68 -8.12
CA PRO A 150 -12.01 22.36 -8.67
C PRO A 150 -11.12 21.25 -8.10
N ARG A 151 -9.83 21.52 -7.84
CA ARG A 151 -8.91 20.58 -7.17
C ARG A 151 -9.41 20.22 -5.78
N LYS A 152 -9.70 21.23 -4.93
CA LYS A 152 -10.20 20.99 -3.56
C LYS A 152 -11.48 20.16 -3.55
N GLN A 153 -12.38 20.40 -4.50
CA GLN A 153 -13.60 19.61 -4.65
C GLN A 153 -13.30 18.15 -5.04
N ALA A 154 -12.38 17.93 -5.99
CA ALA A 154 -11.97 16.59 -6.41
C ALA A 154 -11.27 15.82 -5.28
N GLU A 155 -10.39 16.50 -4.51
CA GLU A 155 -9.76 15.94 -3.31
C GLU A 155 -10.80 15.57 -2.24
N ALA A 156 -11.78 16.43 -2.00
CA ALA A 156 -12.88 16.19 -1.05
C ALA A 156 -13.70 14.94 -1.42
N GLN A 157 -14.03 14.79 -2.71
CA GLN A 157 -14.71 13.59 -3.20
C GLN A 157 -13.85 12.33 -3.06
N HIS A 158 -12.61 12.38 -3.51
CA HIS A 158 -11.70 11.24 -3.50
C HIS A 158 -11.45 10.71 -2.07
N TRP A 159 -11.27 11.61 -1.11
CA TRP A 159 -10.94 11.28 0.26
C TRP A 159 -12.14 11.16 1.20
N TYR A 160 -13.37 11.03 0.70
CA TYR A 160 -14.59 10.96 1.51
C TYR A 160 -14.68 12.10 2.53
N ALA A 161 -14.77 13.36 2.07
CA ALA A 161 -14.83 14.52 2.95
C ALA A 161 -15.93 14.36 4.04
N GLY A 162 -15.60 14.70 5.28
CA GLY A 162 -16.47 14.52 6.44
C GLY A 162 -16.36 13.16 7.12
N TRP A 163 -15.47 12.27 6.65
CA TRP A 163 -15.13 11.04 7.34
C TRP A 163 -13.73 11.13 7.93
N GLU A 164 -13.63 11.12 9.26
CA GLU A 164 -12.37 11.29 10.01
C GLU A 164 -11.63 9.96 10.28
N ARG A 165 -12.08 8.85 9.71
CA ARG A 165 -11.57 7.48 9.93
C ARG A 165 -11.75 6.99 11.37
N ASP A 166 -12.69 7.53 12.08
CA ASP A 166 -13.01 7.25 13.48
C ASP A 166 -14.06 6.13 13.68
N ARG A 167 -14.68 5.69 12.59
CA ARG A 167 -15.69 4.63 12.55
C ARG A 167 -15.51 3.75 11.33
N ASP A 168 -16.07 2.57 11.39
CA ASP A 168 -16.16 1.63 10.29
C ASP A 168 -16.84 2.26 9.07
N PHE A 169 -16.28 2.00 7.89
CA PHE A 169 -16.77 2.63 6.67
C PHE A 169 -16.48 1.78 5.43
N ASP A 170 -17.40 1.82 4.45
CA ASP A 170 -17.20 1.17 3.16
C ASP A 170 -16.41 2.08 2.22
N VAL A 171 -15.32 1.55 1.68
CA VAL A 171 -14.39 2.28 0.82
C VAL A 171 -14.19 1.57 -0.51
N GLU A 172 -13.70 2.28 -1.52
CA GLU A 172 -13.36 1.69 -2.81
C GLU A 172 -11.91 1.19 -2.84
N ALA A 173 -10.98 1.92 -2.22
CA ALA A 173 -9.56 1.58 -2.18
C ALA A 173 -9.02 1.58 -0.75
N VAL A 174 -8.15 0.63 -0.45
CA VAL A 174 -7.51 0.44 0.86
C VAL A 174 -5.99 0.58 0.71
N PRO A 175 -5.25 0.92 1.78
CA PRO A 175 -3.81 1.11 1.69
C PRO A 175 -3.08 -0.23 1.46
N GLY A 176 -2.09 -0.26 0.59
CA GLY A 176 -1.24 -1.43 0.36
C GLY A 176 -0.43 -1.86 1.60
N SER A 177 -0.30 -0.99 2.60
CA SER A 177 0.36 -1.28 3.88
C SER A 177 -0.44 -2.19 4.82
N CYS A 178 -1.75 -2.34 4.58
CA CYS A 178 -2.62 -3.26 5.31
C CYS A 178 -3.86 -3.56 4.45
N VAL A 179 -3.84 -4.66 3.71
CA VAL A 179 -5.01 -5.12 2.96
C VAL A 179 -5.17 -6.63 3.09
N CYS A 180 -6.32 -7.04 3.61
CA CYS A 180 -6.70 -8.44 3.75
C CYS A 180 -7.79 -8.80 2.74
N MET A 181 -7.61 -9.89 2.01
CA MET A 181 -8.54 -10.38 0.99
C MET A 181 -8.56 -11.91 0.97
N ARG A 182 -9.50 -12.53 0.23
CA ARG A 182 -9.33 -13.93 -0.18
C ARG A 182 -8.05 -14.07 -0.96
N ARG A 183 -7.26 -15.07 -0.64
CA ARG A 183 -5.95 -15.30 -1.26
C ARG A 183 -6.07 -15.41 -2.79
N GLU A 184 -7.09 -16.08 -3.30
CA GLU A 184 -7.32 -16.26 -4.74
C GLU A 184 -7.64 -14.96 -5.48
N ASP A 185 -8.23 -13.98 -4.79
CA ASP A 185 -8.57 -12.65 -5.33
C ASP A 185 -7.40 -11.67 -5.25
N LEU A 186 -6.39 -11.95 -4.42
CA LEU A 186 -5.31 -11.02 -4.12
C LEU A 186 -4.15 -11.18 -5.10
N TRP A 187 -4.09 -10.26 -6.04
CA TRP A 187 -3.03 -10.16 -7.04
C TRP A 187 -2.77 -8.71 -7.38
N LEU A 188 -1.52 -8.30 -7.43
CA LEU A 188 -1.12 -6.94 -7.82
C LEU A 188 -0.57 -6.94 -9.25
N ASP A 189 -0.86 -5.89 -10.03
CA ASP A 189 -0.34 -5.72 -11.39
C ASP A 189 1.13 -5.27 -11.34
N GLU A 190 2.04 -6.15 -11.76
CA GLU A 190 3.49 -5.89 -11.72
C GLU A 190 3.95 -4.82 -12.73
N SER A 191 3.10 -4.37 -13.64
CA SER A 191 3.36 -3.19 -14.46
C SER A 191 3.34 -1.88 -13.63
N LEU A 192 2.71 -1.91 -12.45
CA LEU A 192 2.71 -0.88 -11.41
C LEU A 192 3.71 -1.28 -10.33
N ARG A 193 4.88 -0.68 -10.32
CA ARG A 193 5.99 -1.15 -9.46
C ARG A 193 5.81 -0.83 -7.99
N LEU A 194 5.36 0.39 -7.68
CA LEU A 194 5.30 0.89 -6.31
C LEU A 194 4.04 1.70 -6.00
N TYR A 195 3.48 2.41 -6.97
CA TYR A 195 2.35 3.32 -6.79
C TYR A 195 1.13 2.87 -7.58
N PHE A 196 -0.07 3.29 -7.16
CA PHE A 196 -1.35 2.99 -7.81
C PHE A 196 -1.72 1.50 -7.86
N ASN A 197 -1.01 0.65 -7.15
CA ASN A 197 -1.32 -0.79 -7.09
C ASN A 197 -2.62 -1.08 -6.31
N GLU A 198 -2.85 -0.40 -5.21
CA GLU A 198 -4.09 -0.44 -4.45
C GLU A 198 -5.28 0.19 -5.20
N ASP A 199 -5.02 1.25 -5.95
CA ASP A 199 -6.02 1.89 -6.81
C ASP A 199 -6.40 0.99 -8.01
N ASP A 200 -5.44 0.25 -8.54
CA ASP A 200 -5.65 -0.78 -9.55
C ASP A 200 -6.46 -1.95 -9.00
N LEU A 201 -6.08 -2.42 -7.81
CA LEU A 201 -6.77 -3.48 -7.09
C LEU A 201 -8.25 -3.12 -6.87
N ALA A 202 -8.53 -1.89 -6.41
CA ALA A 202 -9.87 -1.39 -6.18
C ALA A 202 -10.77 -1.48 -7.43
N ARG A 203 -10.23 -1.20 -8.61
CA ARG A 203 -10.99 -1.22 -9.86
C ARG A 203 -11.29 -2.62 -10.41
N ARG A 204 -10.62 -3.64 -9.92
CA ARG A 204 -10.82 -5.03 -10.38
C ARG A 204 -12.04 -5.71 -9.77
N PHE A 205 -12.66 -5.10 -8.76
CA PHE A 205 -13.83 -5.64 -8.08
C PHE A 205 -15.06 -4.71 -8.25
N PRO A 206 -15.58 -4.53 -9.47
CA PRO A 206 -16.73 -3.66 -9.71
C PRO A 206 -17.94 -4.15 -8.91
N GLY A 207 -18.55 -3.23 -8.15
CA GLY A 207 -19.72 -3.54 -7.31
C GLY A 207 -19.41 -4.16 -5.94
N ARG A 208 -18.19 -4.62 -5.68
CA ARG A 208 -17.74 -5.05 -4.34
C ARG A 208 -16.99 -3.90 -3.67
N LYS A 209 -17.10 -3.82 -2.35
CA LYS A 209 -16.46 -2.80 -1.53
C LYS A 209 -15.37 -3.42 -0.67
N PHE A 210 -14.50 -2.56 -0.17
CA PHE A 210 -13.63 -2.89 0.94
C PHE A 210 -14.20 -2.32 2.23
N ARG A 211 -13.95 -2.99 3.34
CA ARG A 211 -14.31 -2.50 4.66
C ARG A 211 -13.10 -1.89 5.36
N PHE A 212 -13.22 -0.66 5.77
CA PHE A 212 -12.34 -0.06 6.76
C PHE A 212 -12.93 -0.33 8.15
N LEU A 213 -12.13 -0.93 9.03
CA LEU A 213 -12.44 -1.20 10.43
C LEU A 213 -11.65 -0.22 11.30
N ALA A 214 -12.36 0.56 12.12
CA ALA A 214 -11.75 1.60 12.93
C ALA A 214 -10.99 1.05 14.16
N ALA A 215 -11.26 -0.19 14.53
CA ALA A 215 -10.60 -0.88 15.64
C ALA A 215 -10.45 -2.38 15.34
N PRO A 216 -9.36 -3.02 15.85
CA PRO A 216 -8.22 -2.38 16.51
C PRO A 216 -7.38 -1.57 15.52
N ALA A 217 -6.58 -0.61 15.99
CA ALA A 217 -5.72 0.19 15.13
C ALA A 217 -4.30 -0.38 15.05
N ILE A 218 -3.72 -0.40 13.85
CA ILE A 218 -2.33 -0.78 13.61
C ILE A 218 -1.44 0.48 13.66
N LEU A 219 -0.34 0.44 14.40
CA LEU A 219 0.68 1.47 14.33
C LEU A 219 1.47 1.29 13.03
N HIS A 220 1.62 2.35 12.22
CA HIS A 220 2.38 2.36 10.97
C HIS A 220 3.30 3.57 10.94
N ARG A 221 4.61 3.35 10.87
CA ARG A 221 5.61 4.41 11.00
C ARG A 221 5.73 5.28 9.76
N GLU A 222 5.27 4.79 8.62
CA GLU A 222 5.35 5.49 7.33
C GLU A 222 6.75 6.07 7.07
N LYS A 223 7.77 5.24 7.23
CA LYS A 223 9.15 5.65 6.94
C LYS A 223 9.30 5.93 5.45
N SER A 224 9.71 7.16 5.14
CA SER A 224 9.73 7.73 3.80
C SER A 224 10.85 7.16 2.90
N ALA A 225 10.95 5.84 2.74
CA ALA A 225 11.81 5.20 1.73
C ALA A 225 11.54 5.75 0.31
N THR A 226 10.37 6.34 0.11
CA THR A 226 9.89 6.90 -1.15
C THR A 226 10.26 8.36 -1.42
N ARG A 227 10.91 9.06 -0.47
CA ARG A 227 11.31 10.48 -0.66
C ARG A 227 12.65 10.60 -1.38
N THR A 228 12.73 10.12 -2.62
CA THR A 228 13.93 10.19 -3.45
C THR A 228 13.61 10.68 -4.86
N ALA A 229 14.61 11.16 -5.60
CA ALA A 229 14.45 11.52 -7.01
C ALA A 229 14.02 10.31 -7.86
N PHE A 230 14.50 9.13 -7.50
CA PHE A 230 14.16 7.88 -8.15
C PHE A 230 12.68 7.52 -7.92
N ALA A 231 12.21 7.55 -6.67
CA ALA A 231 10.82 7.30 -6.33
C ALA A 231 9.86 8.27 -7.03
N SER A 232 10.26 9.55 -7.19
CA SER A 232 9.47 10.53 -7.95
C SER A 232 9.35 10.16 -9.43
N ARG A 233 10.42 9.66 -10.07
CA ARG A 233 10.37 9.19 -11.47
C ARG A 233 9.45 7.98 -11.60
N LEU A 234 9.55 7.04 -10.67
CA LEU A 234 8.72 5.85 -10.63
C LEU A 234 7.24 6.20 -10.45
N TYR A 235 6.94 7.16 -9.56
CA TYR A 235 5.59 7.67 -9.36
C TYR A 235 4.94 8.15 -10.68
N PHE A 236 5.64 8.97 -11.46
CA PHE A 236 5.10 9.44 -12.74
C PHE A 236 5.02 8.34 -13.80
N ALA A 237 5.90 7.34 -13.76
CA ALA A 237 5.79 6.18 -14.64
C ALA A 237 4.55 5.35 -14.30
N ASP A 238 4.35 5.02 -13.03
CA ASP A 238 3.19 4.25 -12.56
C ASP A 238 1.88 5.02 -12.77
N LEU A 239 1.88 6.38 -12.58
CA LEU A 239 0.75 7.24 -12.90
C LEU A 239 0.33 7.12 -14.37
N LEU A 240 1.28 7.13 -15.29
CA LEU A 240 0.99 6.99 -16.72
C LEU A 240 0.49 5.58 -17.07
N THR A 241 1.10 4.55 -16.50
CA THR A 241 0.66 3.16 -16.65
C THR A 241 -0.77 2.98 -16.15
N TYR A 242 -1.09 3.47 -14.96
CA TYR A 242 -2.43 3.45 -14.39
C TYR A 242 -3.44 4.23 -15.26
N THR A 243 -3.06 5.44 -15.71
CA THR A 243 -3.93 6.25 -16.54
C THR A 243 -4.20 5.59 -17.89
N LEU A 244 -3.18 4.99 -18.52
CA LEU A 244 -3.32 4.26 -19.76
C LEU A 244 -4.28 3.07 -19.62
N LYS A 245 -4.12 2.29 -18.55
CA LYS A 245 -4.91 1.09 -18.28
C LYS A 245 -6.40 1.41 -18.06
N TRP A 246 -6.70 2.42 -17.27
CA TRP A 246 -8.07 2.68 -16.79
C TRP A 246 -8.80 3.84 -17.47
N HIS A 247 -8.07 4.72 -18.15
CA HIS A 247 -8.63 5.91 -18.80
C HIS A 247 -8.30 6.02 -20.29
N GLY A 248 -7.48 5.12 -20.82
CA GLY A 248 -7.16 5.02 -22.24
C GLY A 248 -6.01 5.93 -22.71
N ARG A 249 -5.67 5.80 -24.01
CA ARG A 249 -4.48 6.41 -24.60
C ARG A 249 -4.53 7.95 -24.60
N ASP A 250 -5.68 8.52 -24.93
CA ASP A 250 -5.82 9.99 -25.01
C ASP A 250 -5.65 10.65 -23.64
N ALA A 251 -6.24 10.03 -22.61
CA ALA A 251 -6.08 10.47 -21.22
C ALA A 251 -4.62 10.33 -20.75
N ALA A 252 -3.93 9.25 -21.12
CA ALA A 252 -2.54 9.04 -20.78
C ALA A 252 -1.62 10.07 -21.50
N ALA A 253 -1.88 10.39 -22.77
CA ALA A 253 -1.15 11.40 -23.50
C ALA A 253 -1.35 12.80 -22.87
N LEU A 254 -2.59 13.15 -22.53
CA LEU A 254 -2.91 14.40 -21.83
C LEU A 254 -2.23 14.43 -20.43
N MET A 255 -2.29 13.35 -19.68
CA MET A 255 -1.62 13.22 -18.37
C MET A 255 -0.11 13.41 -18.52
N TRP A 256 0.50 12.76 -19.50
CA TRP A 256 1.93 12.90 -19.79
C TRP A 256 2.30 14.37 -20.04
N LEU A 257 1.58 15.05 -20.95
CA LEU A 257 1.85 16.44 -21.30
C LEU A 257 1.72 17.37 -20.08
N LEU A 258 0.60 17.30 -19.36
CA LEU A 258 0.28 18.21 -18.28
C LEU A 258 1.05 17.93 -16.97
N SER A 259 1.58 16.72 -16.78
CA SER A 259 2.37 16.37 -15.60
C SER A 259 3.85 16.81 -15.71
N ARG A 260 4.38 17.10 -16.91
CA ARG A 260 5.80 17.45 -17.12
C ARG A 260 6.29 18.62 -16.26
N PRO A 261 5.58 19.77 -16.16
CA PRO A 261 6.03 20.88 -15.32
C PRO A 261 6.20 20.47 -13.85
N LEU A 262 5.28 19.65 -13.33
CA LEU A 262 5.37 19.15 -11.96
C LEU A 262 6.55 18.19 -11.78
N ALA A 263 6.73 17.25 -12.70
CA ALA A 263 7.83 16.28 -12.67
C ALA A 263 9.19 16.97 -12.74
N TRP A 264 9.34 17.97 -13.60
CA TRP A 264 10.57 18.77 -13.72
C TRP A 264 10.84 19.61 -12.48
N GLY A 265 9.82 20.25 -11.91
CA GLY A 265 9.95 21.00 -10.66
C GLY A 265 10.43 20.14 -9.48
N ILE A 266 9.93 18.89 -9.38
CA ILE A 266 10.39 17.94 -8.38
C ILE A 266 11.84 17.50 -8.67
N ALA A 267 12.17 17.16 -9.90
CA ALA A 267 13.53 16.77 -10.28
C ALA A 267 14.56 17.88 -9.99
N LEU A 268 14.22 19.13 -10.31
CA LEU A 268 15.08 20.30 -10.03
C LEU A 268 15.33 20.47 -8.53
N ARG A 269 14.30 20.36 -7.69
CA ARG A 269 14.44 20.41 -6.22
C ARG A 269 15.43 19.38 -5.69
N TRP A 270 15.40 18.15 -6.21
CA TRP A 270 16.33 17.10 -5.80
C TRP A 270 17.77 17.38 -6.26
N THR A 271 17.96 17.96 -7.45
CA THR A 271 19.28 18.36 -7.94
C THR A 271 19.89 19.47 -7.08
N LEU A 272 19.08 20.45 -6.70
CA LEU A 272 19.52 21.57 -5.84
C LEU A 272 19.86 21.09 -4.42
N LYS A 273 19.04 20.18 -3.84
CA LYS A 273 19.36 19.61 -2.52
C LYS A 273 20.68 18.82 -2.51
N ARG A 274 20.97 18.05 -3.55
CA ARG A 274 22.26 17.33 -3.66
C ARG A 274 23.45 18.27 -3.69
N ARG A 275 23.34 19.42 -4.39
CA ARG A 275 24.41 20.43 -4.47
C ARG A 275 24.61 21.22 -3.17
N ALA A 276 23.59 21.29 -2.31
CA ALA A 276 23.68 21.98 -1.02
C ALA A 276 24.21 21.06 0.12
N SER A 277 24.32 19.75 -0.14
CA SER A 277 24.82 18.74 0.82
C SER A 277 26.18 18.13 0.43
N SER A 278 26.74 18.57 -0.72
CA SER A 278 28.12 18.36 -1.16
C SER A 278 28.97 19.60 -0.91
#